data_3d3d99d74c4313b0d10327ae3c8984f1
#
_entry.id   3d3d99d74c4313b0d10327ae3c8984f1
#
_cell.length_a   1.000
_cell.length_b   1.000
_cell.length_c   1.000
_cell.angle_alpha   90.00
_cell.angle_beta   90.00
_cell.angle_gamma   90.00
#
_symmetry.space_group_name_H-M   'P 1'
#
loop_
_entity.id
_entity.type
_entity.pdbx_description
1 polymer ?
#
loop_
_entity_poly.entity_id
_entity_poly.type
_entity_poly.pdbx_seq_one_letter_code
_entity_poly.pdbx_strand_id
1 'polypeptide(L)'
;MTAEADLVVVGAGPGGFAAALKARRMGLNVTLIEKYDMPGGVHTTGLQGSANAGVGGIHTELMAEFAAAGCIYTASEKTHPDWAGNPLSHYEKNLEPGSKFSRSSFDPEIAGRVMATMLDEAGVEVKYRTSLVEVVLDEDSNSSTIDAVIVANEAGRAAIKGKIFIDGTGSAELAAGAGAPFVRGGGPQPETADW
;
A
#
# COMPACT_ATOMS: atom_id res chain seq x y z
N MET A 1 -16.73 9.16 -20.37
CA MET A 1 -16.66 7.72 -20.01
C MET A 1 -15.19 7.45 -19.73
N THR A 2 -14.82 7.14 -18.50
CA THR A 2 -13.47 6.66 -18.18
C THR A 2 -13.30 5.28 -18.83
N ALA A 3 -12.17 5.06 -19.51
CA ALA A 3 -11.86 3.74 -20.08
C ALA A 3 -11.83 2.72 -18.92
N GLU A 4 -12.32 1.52 -19.18
CA GLU A 4 -12.26 0.41 -18.23
C GLU A 4 -10.80 0.08 -17.91
N ALA A 5 -10.45 0.02 -16.64
CA ALA A 5 -9.11 -0.38 -16.20
C ALA A 5 -8.93 -1.91 -16.29
N ASP A 6 -7.72 -2.37 -16.59
CA ASP A 6 -7.43 -3.81 -16.45
C ASP A 6 -7.40 -4.21 -14.97
N LEU A 7 -6.94 -3.29 -14.11
CA LEU A 7 -6.88 -3.47 -12.66
C LEU A 7 -7.29 -2.20 -11.94
N VAL A 8 -8.20 -2.34 -10.99
CA VAL A 8 -8.54 -1.31 -10.00
C VAL A 8 -8.00 -1.75 -8.64
N VAL A 9 -7.18 -0.90 -8.03
CA VAL A 9 -6.67 -1.12 -6.66
C VAL A 9 -7.30 -0.09 -5.75
N VAL A 10 -7.93 -0.52 -4.67
CA VAL A 10 -8.53 0.36 -3.67
C VAL A 10 -7.65 0.40 -2.43
N GLY A 11 -7.11 1.58 -2.11
CA GLY A 11 -6.17 1.81 -1.03
C GLY A 11 -4.71 1.72 -1.49
N ALA A 12 -3.97 2.82 -1.32
CA ALA A 12 -2.55 2.93 -1.65
C ALA A 12 -1.63 2.68 -0.45
N GLY A 13 -2.06 1.89 0.52
CA GLY A 13 -1.18 1.37 1.57
C GLY A 13 -0.04 0.52 0.98
N PRO A 14 0.87 -0.03 1.80
CA PRO A 14 2.04 -0.76 1.30
C PRO A 14 1.71 -1.87 0.30
N GLY A 15 0.63 -2.62 0.57
CA GLY A 15 0.16 -3.70 -0.31
C GLY A 15 -0.41 -3.18 -1.63
N GLY A 16 -1.30 -2.17 -1.57
CA GLY A 16 -1.90 -1.59 -2.77
C GLY A 16 -0.91 -0.84 -3.64
N PHE A 17 0.03 -0.10 -3.04
CA PHE A 17 1.16 0.51 -3.74
C PHE A 17 1.95 -0.53 -4.54
N ALA A 18 2.38 -1.61 -3.87
CA ALA A 18 3.18 -2.65 -4.52
C ALA A 18 2.40 -3.36 -5.62
N ALA A 19 1.12 -3.65 -5.40
CA ALA A 19 0.24 -4.27 -6.38
C ALA A 19 0.07 -3.39 -7.63
N ALA A 20 -0.25 -2.11 -7.46
CA ALA A 20 -0.43 -1.16 -8.54
C ALA A 20 0.85 -0.96 -9.35
N LEU A 21 1.97 -0.72 -8.68
CA LEU A 21 3.27 -0.54 -9.32
C LEU A 21 3.68 -1.78 -10.13
N LYS A 22 3.55 -2.97 -9.53
CA LYS A 22 3.89 -4.23 -10.22
C LYS A 22 3.00 -4.48 -11.43
N ALA A 23 1.70 -4.34 -11.28
CA ALA A 23 0.74 -4.55 -12.36
C ALA A 23 0.99 -3.60 -13.54
N ARG A 24 1.26 -2.32 -13.25
CA ARG A 24 1.58 -1.34 -14.29
C ARG A 24 2.86 -1.69 -15.05
N ARG A 25 3.89 -2.16 -14.36
CA ARG A 25 5.15 -2.63 -14.95
C ARG A 25 4.97 -3.92 -15.78
N MET A 26 3.90 -4.67 -15.55
CA MET A 26 3.50 -5.80 -16.40
C MET A 26 2.68 -5.38 -17.63
N GLY A 27 2.45 -4.09 -17.83
CA GLY A 27 1.76 -3.54 -18.99
C GLY A 27 0.24 -3.36 -18.83
N LEU A 28 -0.31 -3.57 -17.63
CA LEU A 28 -1.73 -3.38 -17.37
C LEU A 28 -2.08 -1.90 -17.23
N ASN A 29 -3.30 -1.52 -17.62
CA ASN A 29 -3.87 -0.22 -17.26
C ASN A 29 -4.39 -0.31 -15.83
N VAL A 30 -3.79 0.50 -14.94
CA VAL A 30 -4.07 0.45 -13.50
C VAL A 30 -4.65 1.76 -13.02
N THR A 31 -5.79 1.71 -12.34
CA THR A 31 -6.35 2.81 -11.56
C THR A 31 -6.18 2.48 -10.07
N LEU A 32 -5.49 3.34 -9.34
CA LEU A 32 -5.28 3.24 -7.89
C LEU A 32 -6.10 4.33 -7.19
N ILE A 33 -6.93 3.93 -6.23
CA ILE A 33 -7.81 4.81 -5.47
C ILE A 33 -7.25 4.97 -4.07
N GLU A 34 -7.04 6.21 -3.62
CA GLU A 34 -6.53 6.50 -2.29
C GLU A 34 -7.35 7.63 -1.64
N LYS A 35 -7.82 7.38 -0.42
CA LYS A 35 -8.66 8.34 0.33
C LYS A 35 -7.88 9.53 0.88
N TYR A 36 -6.59 9.38 1.08
CA TYR A 36 -5.70 10.45 1.51
C TYR A 36 -5.03 11.13 0.31
N ASP A 37 -4.16 12.07 0.60
CA ASP A 37 -3.45 12.88 -0.40
C ASP A 37 -2.07 12.33 -0.77
N MET A 38 -1.67 11.20 -0.19
CA MET A 38 -0.41 10.52 -0.50
C MET A 38 -0.52 9.00 -0.33
N PRO A 39 0.30 8.21 -1.05
CA PRO A 39 0.36 6.76 -0.88
C PRO A 39 1.18 6.38 0.36
N GLY A 40 1.14 5.10 0.74
CA GLY A 40 1.94 4.53 1.82
C GLY A 40 1.13 4.18 3.07
N GLY A 41 -0.08 4.73 3.23
CA GLY A 41 -1.01 4.37 4.30
C GLY A 41 -0.38 4.52 5.69
N VAL A 42 -0.26 3.40 6.44
CA VAL A 42 0.30 3.39 7.80
C VAL A 42 1.72 3.97 7.87
N HIS A 43 2.52 3.81 6.83
CA HIS A 43 3.90 4.28 6.79
C HIS A 43 4.05 5.78 6.53
N THR A 44 3.03 6.43 5.99
CA THR A 44 3.03 7.83 5.60
C THR A 44 1.97 8.63 6.36
N THR A 45 0.73 8.65 5.90
CA THR A 45 -0.40 9.33 6.57
C THR A 45 -0.67 8.79 7.98
N GLY A 46 -0.39 7.51 8.23
CA GLY A 46 -0.46 6.89 9.56
C GLY A 46 0.73 7.19 10.47
N LEU A 47 1.76 7.91 9.98
CA LEU A 47 2.94 8.40 10.72
C LEU A 47 3.76 7.31 11.41
N GLN A 48 3.67 6.06 10.98
CA GLN A 48 4.51 5.00 11.57
C GLN A 48 6.00 5.22 11.29
N GLY A 49 6.37 5.76 10.13
CA GLY A 49 7.73 6.14 9.77
C GLY A 49 8.77 5.03 9.92
N SER A 50 8.36 3.79 9.78
CA SER A 50 9.27 2.64 9.88
C SER A 50 8.70 1.42 9.19
N ALA A 51 9.60 0.59 8.63
CA ALA A 51 9.28 -0.70 8.06
C ALA A 51 10.23 -1.77 8.58
N ASN A 52 9.74 -3.01 8.69
CA ASN A 52 10.59 -4.16 8.94
C ASN A 52 11.37 -4.50 7.66
N ALA A 53 12.47 -5.23 7.80
CA ALA A 53 13.21 -5.74 6.66
C ALA A 53 12.30 -6.59 5.78
N GLY A 54 12.30 -6.29 4.49
CA GLY A 54 11.56 -7.06 3.49
C GLY A 54 12.38 -8.21 2.94
N VAL A 55 11.70 -9.04 2.17
CA VAL A 55 12.30 -10.24 1.54
C VAL A 55 12.71 -10.01 0.08
N GLY A 56 12.86 -8.76 -0.36
CA GLY A 56 13.25 -8.42 -1.72
C GLY A 56 12.16 -7.76 -2.56
N GLY A 57 12.35 -7.71 -3.87
CA GLY A 57 11.40 -7.14 -4.83
C GLY A 57 11.16 -5.64 -4.66
N ILE A 58 9.91 -5.19 -4.78
CA ILE A 58 9.53 -3.77 -4.68
C ILE A 58 9.94 -3.15 -3.34
N HIS A 59 9.94 -3.93 -2.25
CA HIS A 59 10.38 -3.42 -0.96
C HIS A 59 11.86 -3.01 -0.98
N THR A 60 12.73 -3.82 -1.59
CA THR A 60 14.17 -3.49 -1.71
C THR A 60 14.37 -2.22 -2.53
N GLU A 61 13.69 -2.13 -3.65
CA GLU A 61 13.71 -0.96 -4.52
C GLU A 61 13.24 0.29 -3.77
N LEU A 62 12.10 0.20 -3.08
CA LEU A 62 11.54 1.29 -2.30
C LEU A 62 12.51 1.79 -1.22
N MET A 63 13.18 0.88 -0.50
CA MET A 63 14.20 1.27 0.49
C MET A 63 15.41 1.95 -0.15
N ALA A 64 15.82 1.52 -1.34
CA ALA A 64 16.89 2.18 -2.09
C ALA A 64 16.49 3.61 -2.51
N GLU A 65 15.27 3.79 -3.00
CA GLU A 65 14.73 5.11 -3.34
C GLU A 65 14.60 6.01 -2.11
N PHE A 66 14.16 5.47 -0.97
CA PHE A 66 14.12 6.21 0.29
C PHE A 66 15.52 6.67 0.72
N ALA A 67 16.52 5.81 0.59
CA ALA A 67 17.91 6.17 0.90
C ALA A 67 18.44 7.26 -0.06
N ALA A 68 18.19 7.12 -1.36
CA ALA A 68 18.58 8.10 -2.37
C ALA A 68 17.95 9.48 -2.14
N ALA A 69 16.71 9.51 -1.65
CA ALA A 69 16.00 10.73 -1.28
C ALA A 69 16.42 11.32 0.08
N GLY A 70 17.35 10.68 0.80
CA GLY A 70 17.75 11.10 2.15
C GLY A 70 16.65 10.92 3.19
N CYS A 71 15.71 10.04 2.93
CA CYS A 71 14.53 9.81 3.75
C CYS A 71 14.81 8.94 4.97
N ILE A 72 15.84 8.08 4.92
CA ILE A 72 16.13 7.10 5.98
C ILE A 72 16.89 7.78 7.13
N TYR A 73 16.38 7.63 8.33
CA TYR A 73 17.10 8.04 9.53
C TYR A 73 18.21 7.04 9.86
N THR A 74 19.43 7.52 9.90
CA THR A 74 20.55 6.77 10.47
C THR A 74 20.52 6.88 11.98
N ALA A 75 20.52 5.73 12.67
CA ALA A 75 20.77 5.74 14.09
C ALA A 75 22.15 6.35 14.37
N SER A 76 22.28 7.13 15.44
CA SER A 76 23.58 7.68 15.84
C SER A 76 24.51 6.53 16.28
N GLU A 77 25.82 6.69 16.11
CA GLU A 77 26.84 5.74 16.59
C GLU A 77 26.68 5.37 18.06
N LYS A 78 26.11 6.29 18.87
CA LYS A 78 25.87 6.06 20.29
C LYS A 78 24.71 5.09 20.57
N THR A 79 23.73 5.01 19.68
CA THR A 79 22.56 4.15 19.85
C THR A 79 22.71 2.80 19.16
N HIS A 80 23.43 2.77 18.04
CA HIS A 80 23.71 1.56 17.27
C HIS A 80 24.99 1.71 16.45
N PRO A 81 26.15 1.31 17.00
CA PRO A 81 27.45 1.43 16.33
C PRO A 81 27.48 0.79 14.94
N ASP A 82 26.75 -0.32 14.76
CA ASP A 82 26.69 -1.06 13.49
C ASP A 82 25.84 -0.36 12.42
N TRP A 83 25.12 0.71 12.77
CA TRP A 83 24.21 1.45 11.86
C TRP A 83 24.77 2.80 11.44
N ALA A 84 25.92 3.16 12.00
CA ALA A 84 26.52 4.46 11.76
C ALA A 84 26.95 4.62 10.29
N GLY A 85 26.38 5.61 9.64
CA GLY A 85 26.90 6.17 8.39
C GLY A 85 26.46 5.52 7.08
N ASN A 86 25.77 4.36 7.08
CA ASN A 86 25.24 3.78 5.83
C ASN A 86 23.84 3.18 6.03
N PRO A 87 22.77 3.86 5.60
CA PRO A 87 21.41 3.34 5.70
C PRO A 87 21.17 2.05 4.91
N LEU A 88 21.91 1.85 3.82
CA LEU A 88 21.78 0.64 2.99
C LEU A 88 22.55 -0.55 3.57
N SER A 89 23.68 -0.35 4.26
CA SER A 89 24.48 -1.45 4.81
C SER A 89 23.67 -2.30 5.82
N HIS A 90 22.80 -1.64 6.55
CA HIS A 90 21.90 -2.29 7.50
C HIS A 90 20.82 -3.10 6.79
N TYR A 91 20.28 -2.56 5.72
CA TYR A 91 19.29 -3.23 4.89
C TYR A 91 19.90 -4.43 4.16
N GLU A 92 21.07 -4.28 3.55
CA GLU A 92 21.79 -5.35 2.85
C GLU A 92 22.17 -6.50 3.80
N LYS A 93 22.67 -6.20 5.00
CA LYS A 93 22.97 -7.20 6.04
C LYS A 93 21.75 -8.00 6.48
N ASN A 94 20.55 -7.41 6.41
CA ASN A 94 19.30 -8.10 6.78
C ASN A 94 18.73 -8.97 5.67
N LEU A 95 19.25 -8.87 4.45
CA LEU A 95 18.90 -9.75 3.34
C LEU A 95 19.71 -11.05 3.33
N GLU A 96 20.77 -11.15 4.14
CA GLU A 96 21.55 -12.38 4.26
C GLU A 96 20.78 -13.48 5.02
N PRO A 97 20.87 -14.73 4.57
CA PRO A 97 20.24 -15.86 5.27
C PRO A 97 20.71 -15.91 6.72
N GLY A 98 19.78 -15.87 7.66
CA GLY A 98 20.05 -15.91 9.09
C GLY A 98 20.26 -14.57 9.79
N SER A 99 20.14 -13.45 9.07
CA SER A 99 20.16 -12.13 9.68
C SER A 99 18.94 -11.91 10.59
N LYS A 100 19.13 -11.19 11.71
CA LYS A 100 18.01 -10.77 12.57
C LYS A 100 17.24 -9.66 11.88
N PHE A 101 15.91 -9.69 11.96
CA PHE A 101 15.04 -8.62 11.46
C PHE A 101 15.50 -7.27 11.99
N SER A 102 15.66 -6.35 11.08
CA SER A 102 15.98 -4.97 11.39
C SER A 102 14.85 -4.07 10.92
N ARG A 103 14.65 -2.99 11.64
CA ARG A 103 13.67 -1.95 11.33
C ARG A 103 14.41 -0.75 10.73
N SER A 104 13.99 -0.33 9.54
CA SER A 104 14.40 0.95 8.98
C SER A 104 13.42 2.04 9.39
N SER A 105 13.93 3.15 9.92
CA SER A 105 13.13 4.34 10.22
C SER A 105 13.34 5.39 9.13
N PHE A 106 12.27 6.07 8.74
CA PHE A 106 12.29 7.04 7.66
C PHE A 106 11.29 8.18 7.91
N ASP A 107 11.50 9.29 7.20
CA ASP A 107 10.57 10.42 7.19
C ASP A 107 9.30 10.05 6.42
N PRO A 108 8.11 10.05 7.06
CA PRO A 108 6.86 9.67 6.42
C PRO A 108 6.46 10.57 5.25
N GLU A 109 6.77 11.87 5.34
CA GLU A 109 6.38 12.84 4.31
C GLU A 109 7.26 12.68 3.06
N ILE A 110 8.56 12.53 3.24
CA ILE A 110 9.48 12.27 2.13
C ILE A 110 9.17 10.91 1.51
N ALA A 111 8.93 9.89 2.34
CA ALA A 111 8.54 8.55 1.88
C ALA A 111 7.28 8.59 1.00
N GLY A 112 6.24 9.33 1.41
CA GLY A 112 5.03 9.50 0.62
C GLY A 112 5.28 10.12 -0.75
N ARG A 113 6.16 11.15 -0.81
CA ARG A 113 6.55 11.78 -2.08
C ARG A 113 7.32 10.81 -3.00
N VAL A 114 8.26 10.05 -2.46
CA VAL A 114 9.01 9.03 -3.22
C VAL A 114 8.05 8.00 -3.79
N MET A 115 7.14 7.46 -2.97
CA MET A 115 6.15 6.50 -3.44
C MET A 115 5.23 7.08 -4.52
N ALA A 116 4.81 8.35 -4.39
CA ALA A 116 4.01 9.03 -5.41
C ALA A 116 4.78 9.17 -6.72
N THR A 117 6.06 9.56 -6.67
CA THR A 117 6.93 9.66 -7.84
C THR A 117 7.09 8.31 -8.55
N MET A 118 7.31 7.22 -7.80
CA MET A 118 7.43 5.87 -8.38
C MET A 118 6.15 5.43 -9.11
N LEU A 119 4.97 5.77 -8.59
CA LEU A 119 3.69 5.48 -9.25
C LEU A 119 3.51 6.31 -10.52
N ASP A 120 3.83 7.60 -10.46
CA ASP A 120 3.72 8.53 -11.58
C ASP A 120 4.66 8.13 -12.74
N GLU A 121 5.92 7.89 -12.45
CA GLU A 121 6.93 7.44 -13.42
C GLU A 121 6.56 6.09 -14.07
N ALA A 122 5.92 5.20 -13.32
CA ALA A 122 5.38 3.97 -13.87
C ALA A 122 4.13 4.20 -14.73
N GLY A 123 3.47 5.35 -14.61
CA GLY A 123 2.25 5.69 -15.32
C GLY A 123 1.00 5.04 -14.70
N VAL A 124 0.96 4.87 -13.39
CA VAL A 124 -0.25 4.47 -12.66
C VAL A 124 -1.20 5.66 -12.57
N GLU A 125 -2.47 5.49 -12.94
CA GLU A 125 -3.50 6.51 -12.71
C GLU A 125 -3.89 6.49 -11.23
N VAL A 126 -3.44 7.48 -10.45
CA VAL A 126 -3.78 7.58 -9.03
C VAL A 126 -4.87 8.61 -8.79
N LYS A 127 -5.93 8.20 -8.11
CA LYS A 127 -7.03 9.07 -7.66
C LYS A 127 -6.90 9.30 -6.16
N TYR A 128 -6.17 10.36 -5.80
CA TYR A 128 -6.05 10.82 -4.41
C TYR A 128 -7.34 11.48 -3.90
N ARG A 129 -7.48 11.59 -2.58
CA ARG A 129 -8.66 12.17 -1.89
C ARG A 129 -9.97 11.59 -2.39
N THR A 130 -9.93 10.31 -2.77
CA THR A 130 -11.05 9.61 -3.37
C THR A 130 -11.36 8.38 -2.54
N SER A 131 -12.53 8.34 -1.94
CA SER A 131 -12.99 7.27 -1.06
C SER A 131 -13.88 6.28 -1.78
N LEU A 132 -13.73 4.99 -1.48
CA LEU A 132 -14.72 3.96 -1.84
C LEU A 132 -16.02 4.25 -1.10
N VAL A 133 -17.14 4.21 -1.81
CA VAL A 133 -18.48 4.43 -1.26
C VAL A 133 -19.33 3.16 -1.35
N GLU A 134 -19.23 2.46 -2.49
CA GLU A 134 -20.08 1.31 -2.76
C GLU A 134 -19.36 0.36 -3.73
N VAL A 135 -19.63 -0.93 -3.60
CA VAL A 135 -19.20 -1.97 -4.54
C VAL A 135 -20.43 -2.45 -5.30
N VAL A 136 -20.39 -2.30 -6.62
CA VAL A 136 -21.46 -2.74 -7.52
C VAL A 136 -21.11 -4.13 -8.02
N LEU A 137 -21.98 -5.08 -7.72
CA LEU A 137 -21.83 -6.47 -8.20
C LEU A 137 -22.58 -6.64 -9.54
N ASP A 138 -22.07 -7.56 -10.34
CA ASP A 138 -22.74 -7.98 -11.59
C ASP A 138 -23.99 -8.81 -11.25
N GLU A 139 -25.17 -8.29 -11.57
CA GLU A 139 -26.45 -8.92 -11.30
C GLU A 139 -26.69 -10.19 -12.15
N ASP A 140 -26.04 -10.28 -13.32
CA ASP A 140 -26.19 -11.39 -14.24
C ASP A 140 -25.26 -12.58 -13.88
N SER A 141 -24.34 -12.38 -12.95
CA SER A 141 -23.40 -13.39 -12.51
C SER A 141 -23.92 -14.11 -11.26
N ASN A 142 -23.93 -15.44 -11.31
CA ASN A 142 -24.17 -16.27 -10.12
C ASN A 142 -23.03 -16.25 -9.09
N SER A 143 -22.03 -15.41 -9.31
CA SER A 143 -20.85 -15.23 -8.47
C SER A 143 -20.77 -13.79 -8.00
N SER A 144 -20.06 -13.54 -6.90
CA SER A 144 -19.77 -12.19 -6.37
C SER A 144 -18.75 -11.46 -7.25
N THR A 145 -19.06 -11.28 -8.54
CA THR A 145 -18.22 -10.56 -9.49
C THR A 145 -18.47 -9.06 -9.34
N ILE A 146 -17.41 -8.29 -9.19
CA ILE A 146 -17.50 -6.82 -9.10
C ILE A 146 -17.58 -6.26 -10.53
N ASP A 147 -18.66 -5.52 -10.85
CA ASP A 147 -18.78 -4.74 -12.10
C ASP A 147 -18.09 -3.39 -11.99
N ALA A 148 -18.27 -2.71 -10.86
CA ALA A 148 -17.71 -1.38 -10.65
C ALA A 148 -17.53 -1.08 -9.16
N VAL A 149 -16.74 -0.05 -8.88
CA VAL A 149 -16.74 0.63 -7.57
C VAL A 149 -17.25 2.05 -7.73
N ILE A 150 -18.12 2.47 -6.82
CA ILE A 150 -18.53 3.86 -6.72
C ILE A 150 -17.59 4.56 -5.75
N VAL A 151 -17.02 5.65 -6.21
CA VAL A 151 -16.11 6.49 -5.43
C VAL A 151 -16.66 7.89 -5.27
N ALA A 152 -16.21 8.59 -4.25
CA ALA A 152 -16.54 9.99 -4.00
C ALA A 152 -15.30 10.82 -3.68
N ASN A 153 -15.27 12.03 -4.20
CA ASN A 153 -14.30 13.07 -3.91
C ASN A 153 -14.96 14.46 -4.00
N GLU A 154 -14.17 15.53 -3.95
CA GLU A 154 -14.67 16.91 -4.03
C GLU A 154 -15.42 17.23 -5.35
N ALA A 155 -15.13 16.50 -6.44
CA ALA A 155 -15.85 16.66 -7.72
C ALA A 155 -17.18 15.89 -7.77
N GLY A 156 -17.50 15.10 -6.74
CA GLY A 156 -18.72 14.31 -6.64
C GLY A 156 -18.47 12.81 -6.68
N ARG A 157 -19.49 12.06 -7.16
CA ARG A 157 -19.43 10.59 -7.27
C ARG A 157 -19.12 10.16 -8.70
N ALA A 158 -18.34 9.07 -8.81
CA ALA A 158 -18.04 8.45 -10.09
C ALA A 158 -18.04 6.93 -9.95
N ALA A 159 -18.40 6.22 -11.03
CA ALA A 159 -18.21 4.79 -11.14
C ALA A 159 -16.86 4.50 -11.84
N ILE A 160 -16.10 3.58 -11.29
CA ILE A 160 -14.85 3.10 -11.88
C ILE A 160 -15.02 1.61 -12.18
N LYS A 161 -14.91 1.26 -13.46
CA LYS A 161 -14.98 -0.11 -13.96
C LYS A 161 -13.60 -0.71 -14.12
N GLY A 162 -13.51 -2.02 -13.89
CA GLY A 162 -12.26 -2.77 -14.06
C GLY A 162 -12.52 -4.24 -14.25
N LYS A 163 -11.54 -4.94 -14.85
CA LYS A 163 -11.62 -6.39 -15.04
C LYS A 163 -11.25 -7.16 -13.78
N ILE A 164 -10.31 -6.61 -13.00
CA ILE A 164 -9.81 -7.19 -11.74
C ILE A 164 -9.80 -6.08 -10.69
N PHE A 165 -10.13 -6.46 -9.45
CA PHE A 165 -10.13 -5.57 -8.30
C PHE A 165 -9.23 -6.13 -7.21
N ILE A 166 -8.41 -5.27 -6.60
CA ILE A 166 -7.56 -5.60 -5.45
C ILE A 166 -7.94 -4.72 -4.26
N ASP A 167 -8.21 -5.35 -3.13
CA ASP A 167 -8.38 -4.65 -1.86
C ASP A 167 -7.02 -4.40 -1.20
N GLY A 168 -6.55 -3.16 -1.27
CA GLY A 168 -5.38 -2.65 -0.57
C GLY A 168 -5.74 -1.81 0.66
N THR A 169 -7.02 -1.81 1.08
CA THR A 169 -7.48 -1.05 2.23
C THR A 169 -7.03 -1.69 3.55
N GLY A 170 -6.87 -0.87 4.59
CA GLY A 170 -6.51 -1.37 5.92
C GLY A 170 -7.65 -2.10 6.65
N SER A 171 -8.88 -2.06 6.12
CA SER A 171 -10.10 -2.57 6.76
C SER A 171 -10.91 -3.52 5.87
N ALA A 172 -10.34 -3.99 4.76
CA ALA A 172 -11.00 -4.88 3.79
C ALA A 172 -12.34 -4.31 3.26
N GLU A 173 -12.38 -2.99 3.00
CA GLU A 173 -13.60 -2.27 2.62
C GLU A 173 -14.16 -2.77 1.28
N LEU A 174 -13.30 -3.05 0.31
CA LEU A 174 -13.70 -3.58 -1.00
C LEU A 174 -14.21 -5.01 -0.87
N ALA A 175 -13.48 -5.88 -0.18
CA ALA A 175 -13.84 -7.29 -0.01
C ALA A 175 -15.15 -7.44 0.78
N ALA A 176 -15.32 -6.66 1.85
CA ALA A 176 -16.56 -6.63 2.62
C ALA A 176 -17.74 -6.12 1.77
N GLY A 177 -17.53 -5.06 0.98
CA GLY A 177 -18.53 -4.54 0.05
C GLY A 177 -18.91 -5.53 -1.05
N ALA A 178 -18.00 -6.40 -1.44
CA ALA A 178 -18.25 -7.49 -2.39
C ALA A 178 -18.91 -8.73 -1.74
N GLY A 179 -19.24 -8.68 -0.46
CA GLY A 179 -19.90 -9.78 0.26
C GLY A 179 -18.96 -10.88 0.75
N ALA A 180 -17.65 -10.67 0.74
CA ALA A 180 -16.72 -11.63 1.32
C ALA A 180 -16.96 -11.77 2.83
N PRO A 181 -16.96 -13.00 3.41
CA PRO A 181 -17.10 -13.16 4.83
C PRO A 181 -15.91 -12.54 5.59
N PHE A 182 -16.21 -11.83 6.66
CA PHE A 182 -15.19 -11.18 7.47
C PHE A 182 -15.54 -11.21 8.96
N VAL A 183 -14.54 -11.06 9.81
CA VAL A 183 -14.70 -10.92 11.26
C VAL A 183 -14.39 -9.48 11.65
N ARG A 184 -15.30 -8.83 12.36
CA ARG A 184 -15.14 -7.45 12.81
C ARG A 184 -14.68 -7.41 14.26
N GLY A 185 -13.52 -6.80 14.49
CA GLY A 185 -12.94 -6.68 15.82
C GLY A 185 -12.46 -8.02 16.40
N GLY A 186 -11.83 -7.97 17.57
CA GLY A 186 -11.64 -9.15 18.39
C GLY A 186 -12.97 -9.54 18.99
N GLY A 187 -13.44 -10.76 18.77
CA GLY A 187 -14.54 -11.33 19.56
C GLY A 187 -14.21 -11.23 21.07
N PRO A 188 -15.13 -11.59 21.96
CA PRO A 188 -14.85 -11.64 23.39
C PRO A 188 -13.55 -12.45 23.56
N GLN A 189 -12.52 -11.81 24.11
CA GLN A 189 -11.27 -12.51 24.41
C GLN A 189 -11.62 -13.66 25.34
N PRO A 190 -11.17 -14.88 25.06
CA PRO A 190 -11.29 -15.94 26.04
C PRO A 190 -10.62 -15.44 27.33
N GLU A 191 -11.27 -15.63 28.47
CA GLU A 191 -10.80 -15.17 29.79
C GLU A 191 -9.45 -15.73 30.18
N THR A 192 -8.85 -16.59 29.37
CA THR A 192 -7.55 -17.24 29.58
C THR A 192 -6.75 -17.23 28.28
N ALA A 193 -6.18 -16.10 27.92
CA ALA A 193 -5.02 -16.08 27.05
C ALA A 193 -3.76 -15.96 27.93
N ASP A 194 -3.28 -17.06 28.42
CA ASP A 194 -1.92 -17.16 28.94
C ASP A 194 -0.97 -17.04 27.74
N TRP A 195 -0.25 -15.91 27.69
CA TRP A 195 0.82 -15.63 26.74
C TRP A 195 2.16 -15.97 27.35
#